data_76800690467cab317d078b46e1614e32
#
_entry.id   76800690467cab317d078b46e1614e32
#
_cell.length_a   1.000
_cell.length_b   1.000
_cell.length_c   1.000
_cell.angle_alpha   90.00
_cell.angle_beta   90.00
_cell.angle_gamma   90.00
#
_symmetry.space_group_name_H-M   'P 1'
#
loop_
_entity.id
_entity.type
_entity.pdbx_description
1 polymer ?
#
loop_
_entity_poly.entity_id
_entity_poly.type
_entity_poly.pdbx_seq_one_letter_code
_entity_poly.pdbx_strand_id
1 'polypeptide(L)'
;MKYLTLEYIKAHSRIDCDCENELIEEYGDAAETAILDIIGQSYDELVDRYGKVPKPIVVATCELADNLIQHRAPGEQVSISAVPYNFDLMLKKYIVL
;
A
#
# COMPACT_ATOMS: atom_id res chain seq x y z
N MET A 1 -4.72 -8.62 4.65
CA MET A 1 -4.29 -7.23 4.92
C MET A 1 -4.52 -6.89 6.38
N LYS A 2 -3.61 -6.17 6.99
CA LYS A 2 -3.70 -5.86 8.43
C LYS A 2 -4.34 -4.50 8.70
N TYR A 3 -4.08 -3.49 7.87
CA TYR A 3 -4.64 -2.16 8.08
C TYR A 3 -5.36 -1.61 6.84
N LEU A 4 -5.07 -2.15 5.67
CA LEU A 4 -5.75 -1.75 4.44
C LEU A 4 -6.98 -2.64 4.27
N THR A 5 -8.07 -2.10 3.72
CA THR A 5 -9.28 -2.88 3.47
C THR A 5 -9.57 -2.98 1.98
N LEU A 6 -10.27 -4.04 1.59
CA LEU A 6 -10.68 -4.24 0.21
C LEU A 6 -11.55 -3.07 -0.27
N GLU A 7 -12.48 -2.64 0.57
CA GLU A 7 -13.36 -1.52 0.25
C GLU A 7 -12.59 -0.23 0.01
N TYR A 8 -11.56 0.03 0.83
CA TYR A 8 -10.74 1.23 0.68
C TYR A 8 -10.00 1.23 -0.66
N ILE A 9 -9.41 0.09 -1.02
CA ILE A 9 -8.69 -0.04 -2.30
C ILE A 9 -9.65 0.15 -3.47
N LYS A 10 -10.81 -0.50 -3.42
CA LYS A 10 -11.80 -0.42 -4.49
C LYS A 10 -12.33 1.00 -4.66
N ALA A 11 -12.58 1.69 -3.56
CA ALA A 11 -13.03 3.08 -3.60
C ALA A 11 -11.95 3.99 -4.19
N HIS A 12 -10.70 3.81 -3.79
CA HIS A 12 -9.58 4.60 -4.30
C HIS A 12 -9.37 4.38 -5.79
N SER A 13 -9.44 3.12 -6.23
CA SER A 13 -9.20 2.74 -7.62
C SER A 13 -10.46 2.79 -8.49
N ARG A 14 -11.60 3.13 -7.90
CA ARG A 14 -12.91 3.19 -8.58
C ARG A 14 -13.30 1.87 -9.22
N ILE A 15 -13.08 0.78 -8.51
CA ILE A 15 -13.44 -0.55 -8.96
C ILE A 15 -14.80 -0.92 -8.37
N ASP A 16 -15.79 -1.15 -9.24
CA ASP A 16 -17.15 -1.48 -8.81
C ASP A 16 -17.44 -2.98 -8.85
N CYS A 17 -16.61 -3.74 -9.55
CA CYS A 17 -16.82 -5.16 -9.77
C CYS A 17 -16.19 -6.00 -8.67
N ASP A 18 -16.84 -7.09 -8.27
CA ASP A 18 -16.31 -8.04 -7.30
C ASP A 18 -15.51 -9.17 -7.94
N CYS A 19 -15.34 -9.12 -9.25
CA CYS A 19 -14.74 -10.23 -10.01
C CYS A 19 -13.25 -10.43 -9.75
N GLU A 20 -12.56 -9.46 -9.19
CA GLU A 20 -11.12 -9.53 -8.93
C GLU A 20 -10.76 -9.32 -7.45
N ASN A 21 -11.70 -9.54 -6.54
CA ASN A 21 -11.47 -9.29 -5.13
C ASN A 21 -10.24 -10.02 -4.57
N GLU A 22 -10.07 -11.28 -4.92
CA GLU A 22 -8.92 -12.07 -4.43
C GLU A 22 -7.61 -11.49 -4.92
N LEU A 23 -7.55 -11.09 -6.18
CA LEU A 23 -6.35 -10.49 -6.77
C LEU A 23 -6.04 -9.14 -6.14
N ILE A 24 -7.08 -8.33 -5.90
CA ILE A 24 -6.92 -7.03 -5.24
C ILE A 24 -6.38 -7.21 -3.82
N GLU A 25 -6.86 -8.22 -3.09
CA GLU A 25 -6.36 -8.51 -1.76
C GLU A 25 -4.89 -8.92 -1.78
N GLU A 26 -4.47 -9.72 -2.78
CA GLU A 26 -3.07 -10.09 -2.93
C GLU A 26 -2.19 -8.88 -3.18
N TYR A 27 -2.62 -7.96 -4.04
CA TYR A 27 -1.87 -6.73 -4.28
C TYR A 27 -1.84 -5.83 -3.04
N GLY A 28 -2.93 -5.80 -2.29
CA GLY A 28 -2.99 -5.07 -1.03
C GLY A 28 -2.00 -5.63 -0.01
N ASP A 29 -1.94 -6.95 0.12
CA ASP A 29 -0.98 -7.61 1.01
C ASP A 29 0.46 -7.31 0.59
N ALA A 30 0.74 -7.38 -0.70
CA ALA A 30 2.07 -7.08 -1.24
C ALA A 30 2.46 -5.63 -0.95
N ALA A 31 1.52 -4.71 -1.14
CA ALA A 31 1.75 -3.29 -0.87
C ALA A 31 2.02 -3.04 0.61
N GLU A 32 1.24 -3.66 1.51
CA GLU A 32 1.47 -3.53 2.95
C GLU A 32 2.85 -4.02 3.34
N THR A 33 3.23 -5.19 2.84
CA THR A 33 4.54 -5.76 3.13
C THR A 33 5.66 -4.85 2.65
N ALA A 34 5.54 -4.36 1.42
CA ALA A 34 6.55 -3.48 0.83
C ALA A 34 6.69 -2.18 1.63
N ILE A 35 5.59 -1.56 2.01
CA ILE A 35 5.61 -0.32 2.77
C ILE A 35 6.23 -0.53 4.15
N LEU A 36 5.86 -1.61 4.85
CA LEU A 36 6.41 -1.90 6.16
C LEU A 36 7.93 -2.18 6.08
N ASP A 37 8.37 -2.85 5.01
CA ASP A 37 9.80 -3.07 4.78
C ASP A 37 10.54 -1.75 4.55
N ILE A 38 9.94 -0.85 3.77
CA ILE A 38 10.54 0.46 3.48
C ILE A 38 10.73 1.27 4.76
N ILE A 39 9.72 1.32 5.62
CA ILE A 39 9.80 2.11 6.85
C ILE A 39 10.54 1.39 7.98
N GLY A 40 10.77 0.08 7.85
CA GLY A 40 11.52 -0.68 8.85
C GLY A 40 10.74 -0.92 10.14
N GLN A 41 9.43 -0.84 10.10
CA GLN A 41 8.57 -1.08 11.26
C GLN A 41 7.50 -2.11 10.92
N SER A 42 7.15 -2.95 11.90
CA SER A 42 6.05 -3.91 11.72
C SER A 42 4.71 -3.25 12.06
N TYR A 43 3.62 -3.92 11.66
CA TYR A 43 2.29 -3.48 12.02
C TYR A 43 2.13 -3.32 13.54
N ASP A 44 2.59 -4.31 14.30
CA ASP A 44 2.48 -4.29 15.74
C ASP A 44 3.26 -3.13 16.36
N GLU A 45 4.43 -2.82 15.82
CA GLU A 45 5.24 -1.69 16.28
C GLU A 45 4.53 -0.36 16.02
N LEU A 46 3.86 -0.22 14.87
CA LEU A 46 3.12 0.99 14.53
C LEU A 46 1.93 1.18 15.45
N VAL A 47 1.18 0.10 15.71
CA VAL A 47 0.03 0.17 16.61
C VAL A 47 0.47 0.48 18.04
N ASP A 48 1.56 -0.12 18.48
CA ASP A 48 2.10 0.11 19.83
C ASP A 48 2.55 1.55 20.01
N ARG A 49 3.21 2.12 18.99
CA ARG A 49 3.78 3.47 19.06
C ARG A 49 2.75 4.58 18.86
N TYR A 50 1.78 4.39 17.95
CA TYR A 50 0.84 5.43 17.55
C TYR A 50 -0.62 5.12 17.89
N GLY A 51 -0.91 3.95 18.44
CA GLY A 51 -2.26 3.50 18.73
C GLY A 51 -2.99 2.93 17.52
N LYS A 52 -2.59 3.30 16.33
CA LYS A 52 -3.12 2.80 15.06
C LYS A 52 -2.09 3.10 13.97
N VAL A 53 -2.27 2.48 12.81
CA VAL A 53 -1.39 2.80 11.67
C VAL A 53 -1.67 4.25 11.23
N PRO A 54 -0.65 5.11 11.19
CA PRO A 54 -0.85 6.50 10.78
C PRO A 54 -1.43 6.63 9.37
N LYS A 55 -2.28 7.63 9.17
CA LYS A 55 -2.97 7.84 7.91
C LYS A 55 -2.04 7.96 6.69
N PRO A 56 -0.91 8.69 6.78
CA PRO A 56 0.00 8.75 5.63
C PRO A 56 0.50 7.39 5.18
N ILE A 57 0.73 6.46 6.11
CA ILE A 57 1.15 5.10 5.78
C ILE A 57 0.01 4.36 5.06
N VAL A 58 -1.22 4.51 5.54
CA VAL A 58 -2.39 3.88 4.91
C VAL A 58 -2.58 4.39 3.49
N VAL A 59 -2.49 5.71 3.29
CA VAL A 59 -2.65 6.33 1.97
C VAL A 59 -1.54 5.86 1.03
N ALA A 60 -0.29 5.87 1.49
CA ALA A 60 0.83 5.42 0.68
C ALA A 60 0.68 3.95 0.27
N THR A 61 0.24 3.11 1.19
CA THR A 61 0.00 1.69 0.90
C THR A 61 -1.09 1.52 -0.15
N CYS A 62 -2.17 2.29 -0.03
CA CYS A 62 -3.27 2.24 -0.99
C CYS A 62 -2.82 2.71 -2.38
N GLU A 63 -2.01 3.75 -2.46
CA GLU A 63 -1.46 4.22 -3.72
C GLU A 63 -0.57 3.18 -4.38
N LEU A 64 0.26 2.50 -3.59
CA LEU A 64 1.10 1.43 -4.11
C LEU A 64 0.25 0.25 -4.61
N ALA A 65 -0.76 -0.14 -3.85
CA ALA A 65 -1.67 -1.21 -4.27
C ALA A 65 -2.37 -0.85 -5.58
N ASP A 66 -2.85 0.38 -5.69
CA ASP A 66 -3.49 0.87 -6.91
C ASP A 66 -2.52 0.83 -8.09
N ASN A 67 -1.28 1.25 -7.88
CA ASN A 67 -0.25 1.21 -8.90
C ASN A 67 -0.01 -0.22 -9.39
N LEU A 68 0.09 -1.18 -8.47
CA LEU A 68 0.27 -2.59 -8.82
C LEU A 68 -0.93 -3.11 -9.62
N ILE A 69 -2.14 -2.72 -9.25
CA ILE A 69 -3.35 -3.12 -9.96
C ILE A 69 -3.37 -2.56 -11.38
N GLN A 70 -3.03 -1.28 -11.54
CA GLN A 70 -3.06 -0.60 -12.83
C GLN A 70 -1.97 -1.12 -13.79
N HIS A 71 -0.85 -1.59 -13.25
CA HIS A 71 0.29 -2.03 -14.05
C HIS A 71 0.47 -3.55 -14.04
N ARG A 72 -0.61 -4.29 -13.87
CA ARG A 72 -0.56 -5.77 -13.82
C ARG A 72 -0.57 -6.45 -15.18
N ALA A 73 -0.62 -5.68 -16.27
CA ALA A 73 -0.68 -6.24 -17.62
C ALA A 73 0.57 -7.09 -17.91
N PRO A 74 0.43 -8.21 -18.62
CA PRO A 74 1.57 -9.06 -18.95
C PRO A 74 2.65 -8.30 -19.71
N GLY A 75 3.89 -8.48 -19.28
CA GLY A 75 5.03 -7.85 -19.93
C GLY A 75 5.40 -6.48 -19.42
N GLU A 76 4.57 -5.88 -18.58
CA GLU A 76 4.91 -4.61 -17.94
C GLU A 76 5.72 -4.85 -16.68
N GLN A 77 6.80 -4.11 -16.54
CA GLN A 77 7.57 -4.11 -15.30
C GLN A 77 7.25 -2.87 -14.53
N VAL A 78 6.75 -3.05 -13.30
CA VAL A 78 6.56 -1.93 -12.39
C VAL A 78 7.93 -1.57 -11.84
N SER A 79 8.47 -0.46 -12.32
CA SER A 79 9.74 0.04 -11.82
C SER A 79 9.51 0.80 -10.52
N ILE A 80 10.41 0.60 -9.55
CA ILE A 80 10.37 1.36 -8.30
C ILE A 80 10.49 2.86 -8.59
N SER A 81 11.15 3.23 -9.68
CA SER A 81 11.28 4.63 -10.09
C SER A 81 9.95 5.26 -10.52
N ALA A 82 8.91 4.43 -10.73
CA ALA A 82 7.56 4.93 -11.05
C ALA A 82 6.77 5.30 -9.79
N VAL A 83 7.31 5.06 -8.60
CA VAL A 83 6.66 5.45 -7.35
C VAL A 83 6.60 6.98 -7.28
N PRO A 84 5.42 7.58 -7.02
CA PRO A 84 5.31 9.04 -6.97
C PRO A 84 6.24 9.66 -5.94
N TYR A 85 6.77 10.83 -6.26
CA TYR A 85 7.64 11.59 -5.36
C TYR A 85 7.00 11.83 -3.99
N ASN A 86 5.69 12.03 -3.95
CA ASN A 86 4.92 12.21 -2.71
C ASN A 86 5.07 11.05 -1.74
N PHE A 87 5.38 9.88 -2.24
CA PHE A 87 5.50 8.66 -1.48
C PHE A 87 6.60 8.77 -0.44
N ASP A 88 7.77 9.24 -0.86
CA ASP A 88 8.90 9.45 0.04
C ASP A 88 8.58 10.48 1.11
N LEU A 89 7.89 11.56 0.74
CA LEU A 89 7.51 12.61 1.68
C LEU A 89 6.56 12.09 2.75
N MET A 90 5.60 11.24 2.36
CA MET A 90 4.64 10.69 3.30
C MET A 90 5.27 9.69 4.27
N LEU A 91 6.27 8.93 3.82
CA LEU A 91 6.86 7.87 4.62
C LEU A 91 8.08 8.30 5.40
N LYS A 92 8.73 9.38 5.00
CA LYS A 92 10.02 9.81 5.57
C LYS A 92 10.01 9.90 7.09
N LYS A 93 8.92 10.42 7.66
CA LYS A 93 8.78 10.59 9.10
C LYS A 93 8.77 9.26 9.84
N TYR A 94 8.34 8.20 9.20
CA TYR A 94 8.12 6.89 9.82
C TYR A 94 9.23 5.90 9.56
N ILE A 95 10.21 6.26 8.75
CA ILE A 95 11.35 5.39 8.44
C ILE A 95 12.25 5.29 9.67
N VAL A 96 12.52 4.05 10.08
CA VAL A 96 13.46 3.75 11.17
C VAL A 96 14.75 3.25 10.54
N LEU A 97 15.82 3.94 10.80
CA LEU A 97 17.15 3.58 10.29
C LEU A 97 17.94 2.78 11.31
#